data_f8697a5a242a6efa1e5f18fde367aa7d
#
_entry.id   f8697a5a242a6efa1e5f18fde367aa7d
#
_cell.length_a   1.000
_cell.length_b   1.000
_cell.length_c   1.000
_cell.angle_alpha   90.00
_cell.angle_beta   90.00
_cell.angle_gamma   90.00
#
_symmetry.space_group_name_H-M   'P 1'
#
loop_
_entity.id
_entity.type
_entity.pdbx_description
1 polymer ?
#
loop_
_entity_poly.entity_id
_entity_poly.type
_entity_poly.pdbx_seq_one_letter_code
_entity_poly.pdbx_strand_id
1 'polypeptide(L)'
;LTEIAGPSRPTPYRQIPDSFAGTLARNGLELRRAETTTLQVNVGFLCDQSCRHCHVSAGPGRTEVMSRGTMDAVESFARQGAFAVIDVTGGAPELVPGIEGFLERLAPLAPRLLFRANLTALAARPDLVDLFVRLRVVVIASFPALDADPADAQRAPGVFEASLATLRVLNAAGYGRVGSGLELDLVANPSGTLLPPDQSAEEERFHRELAAVHGITFNRLYTLANVPLGRFRSWLASSGHLEDYLQQLAGSFNPCAVDGLMCRNLVSVAWDGMLYD
;
A
#
# COMPACT_ATOMS: atom_id res chain seq x y z
N LEU A 1 -18.44 -42.84 42.04
CA LEU A 1 -19.25 -42.30 40.95
C LEU A 1 -18.58 -41.05 40.43
N THR A 2 -17.80 -41.18 39.36
CA THR A 2 -17.06 -40.08 38.70
C THR A 2 -18.03 -39.54 37.62
N GLU A 3 -18.42 -38.28 37.75
CA GLU A 3 -19.22 -37.59 36.76
C GLU A 3 -18.37 -37.41 35.49
N ILE A 4 -18.82 -37.99 34.40
CA ILE A 4 -18.28 -37.75 33.05
C ILE A 4 -18.85 -36.42 32.57
N ALA A 5 -17.99 -35.43 32.44
CA ALA A 5 -18.33 -34.13 31.82
C ALA A 5 -18.84 -34.37 30.40
N GLY A 6 -20.09 -34.00 30.13
CA GLY A 6 -20.69 -34.06 28.81
C GLY A 6 -19.99 -33.12 27.80
N PRO A 7 -20.13 -33.38 26.50
CA PRO A 7 -19.47 -32.57 25.48
C PRO A 7 -19.91 -31.12 25.58
N SER A 8 -18.93 -30.21 25.60
CA SER A 8 -19.14 -28.76 25.56
C SER A 8 -20.06 -28.42 24.37
N ARG A 9 -21.12 -27.64 24.63
CA ARG A 9 -22.00 -27.11 23.59
C ARG A 9 -21.15 -26.38 22.55
N PRO A 10 -21.37 -26.62 21.25
CA PRO A 10 -20.68 -25.84 20.23
C PRO A 10 -21.02 -24.37 20.41
N THR A 11 -20.00 -23.55 20.43
CA THR A 11 -20.14 -22.09 20.44
C THR A 11 -21.04 -21.68 19.28
N PRO A 12 -22.05 -20.80 19.49
CA PRO A 12 -22.95 -20.40 18.42
C PRO A 12 -22.13 -19.92 17.22
N TYR A 13 -22.43 -20.43 16.03
CA TYR A 13 -21.83 -20.00 14.77
C TYR A 13 -21.88 -18.47 14.73
N ARG A 14 -20.72 -17.82 14.87
CA ARG A 14 -20.59 -16.39 14.59
C ARG A 14 -20.95 -16.20 13.12
N GLN A 15 -21.93 -15.35 12.85
CA GLN A 15 -22.38 -15.09 11.49
C GLN A 15 -21.20 -14.53 10.68
N ILE A 16 -20.90 -15.17 9.55
CA ILE A 16 -19.93 -14.64 8.59
C ILE A 16 -20.40 -13.22 8.21
N PRO A 17 -19.53 -12.21 8.25
CA PRO A 17 -19.91 -10.86 7.86
C PRO A 17 -20.56 -10.88 6.49
N ASP A 18 -21.63 -10.10 6.32
CA ASP A 18 -22.23 -9.93 5.00
C ASP A 18 -21.19 -9.48 3.97
N SER A 19 -21.45 -9.81 2.71
CA SER A 19 -20.65 -9.27 1.61
C SER A 19 -20.67 -7.74 1.63
N PHE A 20 -19.66 -7.12 1.06
CA PHE A 20 -19.60 -5.66 0.93
C PHE A 20 -20.86 -5.10 0.24
N ALA A 21 -21.34 -5.76 -0.81
CA ALA A 21 -22.59 -5.41 -1.48
C ALA A 21 -23.81 -5.49 -0.53
N GLY A 22 -23.88 -6.50 0.33
CA GLY A 22 -24.93 -6.62 1.35
C GLY A 22 -24.86 -5.49 2.39
N THR A 23 -23.63 -5.12 2.78
CA THR A 23 -23.42 -3.97 3.70
C THR A 23 -23.85 -2.66 3.08
N LEU A 24 -23.54 -2.42 1.81
CA LEU A 24 -24.03 -1.22 1.08
C LEU A 24 -25.55 -1.18 1.03
N ALA A 25 -26.19 -2.29 0.64
CA ALA A 25 -27.63 -2.38 0.53
C ALA A 25 -28.36 -2.10 1.87
N ARG A 26 -27.85 -2.64 2.99
CA ARG A 26 -28.41 -2.35 4.33
C ARG A 26 -28.31 -0.89 4.74
N ASN A 27 -27.32 -0.15 4.21
CA ASN A 27 -27.14 1.27 4.46
C ASN A 27 -27.82 2.15 3.38
N GLY A 28 -28.59 1.57 2.45
CA GLY A 28 -29.22 2.31 1.35
C GLY A 28 -28.22 2.91 0.38
N LEU A 29 -27.04 2.34 0.26
CA LEU A 29 -25.95 2.83 -0.56
C LEU A 29 -25.73 1.95 -1.79
N GLU A 30 -25.24 2.57 -2.86
CA GLU A 30 -24.83 1.90 -4.08
C GLU A 30 -23.44 2.38 -4.48
N LEU A 31 -22.54 1.44 -4.77
CA LEU A 31 -21.24 1.76 -5.32
C LEU A 31 -21.37 1.93 -6.84
N ARG A 32 -21.18 3.13 -7.32
CA ARG A 32 -21.20 3.48 -8.74
C ARG A 32 -19.82 3.95 -9.19
N ARG A 33 -19.42 3.52 -10.37
CA ARG A 33 -18.22 4.03 -11.03
C ARG A 33 -18.38 5.52 -11.34
N ALA A 34 -17.32 6.29 -11.09
CA ALA A 34 -17.19 7.68 -11.50
C ALA A 34 -16.29 7.77 -12.74
N GLU A 35 -15.97 8.97 -13.20
CA GLU A 35 -14.97 9.19 -14.24
C GLU A 35 -13.63 8.59 -13.84
N THR A 36 -13.01 7.83 -14.74
CA THR A 36 -11.71 7.19 -14.49
C THR A 36 -10.60 8.21 -14.63
N THR A 37 -10.08 8.69 -13.51
CA THR A 37 -9.02 9.71 -13.45
C THR A 37 -7.67 9.16 -13.01
N THR A 38 -7.62 7.93 -12.50
CA THR A 38 -6.39 7.32 -11.99
C THR A 38 -6.09 6.02 -12.72
N LEU A 39 -4.88 5.93 -13.28
CA LEU A 39 -4.29 4.70 -13.80
C LEU A 39 -3.30 4.15 -12.78
N GLN A 40 -3.62 3.02 -12.15
CA GLN A 40 -2.68 2.31 -11.30
C GLN A 40 -1.98 1.22 -12.10
N VAL A 41 -0.66 1.15 -12.01
CA VAL A 41 0.18 0.21 -12.76
C VAL A 41 0.94 -0.67 -11.79
N ASN A 42 0.52 -1.93 -11.67
CA ASN A 42 1.22 -2.94 -10.87
C ASN A 42 2.28 -3.62 -11.75
N VAL A 43 3.55 -3.25 -11.54
CA VAL A 43 4.67 -3.71 -12.36
C VAL A 43 5.21 -5.10 -12.00
N GLY A 44 4.62 -5.78 -11.00
CA GLY A 44 4.96 -7.16 -10.67
C GLY A 44 4.95 -7.48 -9.18
N PHE A 45 5.43 -8.70 -8.86
CA PHE A 45 5.46 -9.21 -7.50
C PHE A 45 6.88 -9.50 -6.99
N LEU A 46 7.91 -9.20 -7.79
CA LEU A 46 9.29 -9.25 -7.32
C LEU A 46 9.50 -8.20 -6.21
N CYS A 47 10.09 -8.62 -5.09
CA CYS A 47 10.38 -7.77 -3.94
C CYS A 47 11.56 -8.34 -3.17
N ASP A 48 12.40 -7.51 -2.57
CA ASP A 48 13.49 -7.94 -1.69
C ASP A 48 13.00 -8.41 -0.31
N GLN A 49 11.72 -8.18 0.00
CA GLN A 49 11.12 -8.51 1.29
C GLN A 49 9.97 -9.51 1.17
N SER A 50 9.70 -10.23 2.29
CA SER A 50 8.57 -11.15 2.43
C SER A 50 7.64 -10.71 3.56
N CYS A 51 7.15 -9.47 3.51
CA CYS A 51 6.33 -8.85 4.57
C CYS A 51 5.10 -9.69 4.92
N ARG A 52 4.82 -9.84 6.21
CA ARG A 52 3.69 -10.65 6.71
C ARG A 52 2.34 -10.10 6.25
N HIS A 53 2.19 -8.78 6.22
CA HIS A 53 0.95 -8.11 5.82
C HIS A 53 0.75 -7.99 4.29
N CYS A 54 1.67 -8.51 3.47
CA CYS A 54 1.60 -8.34 2.02
C CYS A 54 0.40 -9.08 1.42
N HIS A 55 -0.56 -8.33 0.91
CA HIS A 55 -1.79 -8.84 0.32
C HIS A 55 -1.59 -9.45 -1.08
N VAL A 56 -0.53 -9.05 -1.81
CA VAL A 56 -0.18 -9.61 -3.13
C VAL A 56 0.84 -10.75 -3.04
N SER A 57 1.32 -11.07 -1.84
CA SER A 57 2.35 -12.09 -1.61
C SER A 57 3.63 -11.88 -2.44
N ALA A 58 4.04 -10.63 -2.62
CA ALA A 58 5.30 -10.28 -3.26
C ALA A 58 6.51 -10.81 -2.46
N GLY A 59 7.64 -11.06 -3.10
CA GLY A 59 8.82 -11.58 -2.43
C GLY A 59 10.00 -11.88 -3.34
N PRO A 60 11.17 -12.26 -2.77
CA PRO A 60 12.40 -12.50 -3.53
C PRO A 60 12.32 -13.69 -4.50
N GLY A 61 11.43 -14.64 -4.21
CA GLY A 61 11.23 -15.82 -5.06
C GLY A 61 10.20 -15.61 -6.18
N ARG A 62 9.65 -14.40 -6.32
CA ARG A 62 8.66 -14.09 -7.38
C ARG A 62 9.38 -13.67 -8.66
N THR A 63 8.85 -14.13 -9.76
CA THR A 63 9.41 -13.87 -11.10
C THR A 63 8.48 -13.06 -12.00
N GLU A 64 7.29 -12.76 -11.50
CA GLU A 64 6.30 -11.95 -12.19
C GLU A 64 6.74 -10.49 -12.19
N VAL A 65 7.16 -10.05 -13.36
CA VAL A 65 7.66 -8.70 -13.63
C VAL A 65 7.06 -8.25 -14.95
N MET A 66 6.60 -7.00 -15.02
CA MET A 66 6.03 -6.43 -16.23
C MET A 66 7.05 -6.44 -17.37
N SER A 67 6.68 -7.06 -18.48
CA SER A 67 7.53 -7.11 -19.67
C SER A 67 7.61 -5.74 -20.35
N ARG A 68 8.67 -5.52 -21.15
CA ARG A 68 8.79 -4.29 -21.95
C ARG A 68 7.58 -4.12 -22.89
N GLY A 69 7.11 -5.18 -23.52
CA GLY A 69 5.93 -5.12 -24.38
C GLY A 69 4.66 -4.71 -23.64
N THR A 70 4.50 -5.19 -22.38
CA THR A 70 3.40 -4.76 -21.52
C THR A 70 3.56 -3.28 -21.11
N MET A 71 4.78 -2.82 -20.79
CA MET A 71 5.06 -1.41 -20.51
C MET A 71 4.70 -0.51 -21.68
N ASP A 72 5.04 -0.93 -22.91
CA ASP A 72 4.71 -0.18 -24.14
C ASP A 72 3.19 -0.11 -24.37
N ALA A 73 2.46 -1.20 -24.08
CA ALA A 73 1.00 -1.22 -24.14
C ALA A 73 0.37 -0.31 -23.07
N VAL A 74 0.89 -0.31 -21.85
CA VAL A 74 0.44 0.57 -20.75
C VAL A 74 0.69 2.04 -21.10
N GLU A 75 1.85 2.38 -21.68
CA GLU A 75 2.14 3.73 -22.14
C GLU A 75 1.13 4.16 -23.22
N SER A 76 0.86 3.29 -24.20
CA SER A 76 -0.13 3.58 -25.24
C SER A 76 -1.52 3.80 -24.66
N PHE A 77 -1.93 3.00 -23.70
CA PHE A 77 -3.20 3.15 -22.97
C PHE A 77 -3.25 4.46 -22.16
N ALA A 78 -2.18 4.77 -21.44
CA ALA A 78 -2.07 6.02 -20.67
C ALA A 78 -2.15 7.26 -21.58
N ARG A 79 -1.56 7.19 -22.78
CA ARG A 79 -1.58 8.28 -23.78
C ARG A 79 -2.97 8.52 -24.36
N GLN A 80 -3.80 7.49 -24.45
CA GLN A 80 -5.19 7.59 -24.94
C GLN A 80 -6.17 8.06 -23.84
N GLY A 81 -5.85 7.76 -22.58
CA GLY A 81 -6.66 8.16 -21.44
C GLY A 81 -6.28 9.55 -20.91
N ALA A 82 -7.25 10.32 -20.45
CA ALA A 82 -7.01 11.62 -19.81
C ALA A 82 -6.82 11.45 -18.29
N PHE A 83 -5.82 10.66 -17.88
CA PHE A 83 -5.58 10.40 -16.48
C PHE A 83 -4.97 11.61 -15.76
N ALA A 84 -5.54 11.98 -14.62
CA ALA A 84 -4.96 12.99 -13.72
C ALA A 84 -3.78 12.44 -12.91
N VAL A 85 -3.80 11.13 -12.65
CA VAL A 85 -2.81 10.43 -11.83
C VAL A 85 -2.40 9.13 -12.50
N ILE A 86 -1.08 8.87 -12.56
CA ILE A 86 -0.53 7.54 -12.83
C ILE A 86 0.19 7.08 -11.55
N ASP A 87 -0.19 5.92 -10.99
CA ASP A 87 0.29 5.38 -9.72
C ASP A 87 1.03 4.06 -9.95
N VAL A 88 2.36 4.09 -9.95
CA VAL A 88 3.21 2.92 -10.15
C VAL A 88 3.39 2.18 -8.83
N THR A 89 3.01 0.91 -8.81
CA THR A 89 3.02 0.04 -7.64
C THR A 89 3.50 -1.37 -7.99
N GLY A 90 3.60 -2.24 -7.00
CA GLY A 90 3.99 -3.65 -7.19
C GLY A 90 4.48 -4.29 -5.91
N GLY A 91 5.40 -5.23 -6.05
CA GLY A 91 6.19 -5.74 -4.94
C GLY A 91 7.20 -4.68 -4.50
N ALA A 92 8.33 -4.60 -5.20
CA ALA A 92 9.29 -3.50 -5.15
C ALA A 92 9.52 -3.01 -6.59
N PRO A 93 8.82 -1.96 -7.05
CA PRO A 93 8.95 -1.47 -8.41
C PRO A 93 10.37 -1.06 -8.78
N GLU A 94 11.20 -0.70 -7.79
CA GLU A 94 12.62 -0.38 -7.93
C GLU A 94 13.46 -1.51 -8.56
N LEU A 95 13.00 -2.75 -8.40
CA LEU A 95 13.70 -3.95 -8.88
C LEU A 95 13.30 -4.35 -10.30
N VAL A 96 12.32 -3.66 -10.90
CA VAL A 96 11.80 -4.00 -12.22
C VAL A 96 12.77 -3.52 -13.31
N PRO A 97 13.26 -4.41 -14.19
CA PRO A 97 14.17 -4.01 -15.27
C PRO A 97 13.54 -2.98 -16.19
N GLY A 98 14.24 -1.86 -16.43
CA GLY A 98 13.81 -0.78 -17.31
C GLY A 98 12.74 0.15 -16.71
N ILE A 99 12.55 0.10 -15.40
CA ILE A 99 11.61 0.98 -14.68
C ILE A 99 11.91 2.46 -14.92
N GLU A 100 13.20 2.84 -15.02
CA GLU A 100 13.63 4.21 -15.26
C GLU A 100 13.05 4.77 -16.56
N GLY A 101 13.31 4.07 -17.66
CA GLY A 101 12.80 4.46 -18.98
C GLY A 101 11.27 4.40 -19.05
N PHE A 102 10.64 3.53 -18.26
CA PHE A 102 9.19 3.48 -18.18
C PHE A 102 8.63 4.72 -17.46
N LEU A 103 9.21 5.12 -16.33
CA LEU A 103 8.82 6.34 -15.62
C LEU A 103 9.04 7.61 -16.48
N GLU A 104 10.14 7.69 -17.23
CA GLU A 104 10.39 8.81 -18.16
C GLU A 104 9.30 8.93 -19.24
N ARG A 105 8.78 7.79 -19.72
CA ARG A 105 7.70 7.77 -20.71
C ARG A 105 6.33 8.08 -20.12
N LEU A 106 6.09 7.69 -18.85
CA LEU A 106 4.83 7.96 -18.17
C LEU A 106 4.70 9.39 -17.64
N ALA A 107 5.82 10.00 -17.20
CA ALA A 107 5.82 11.32 -16.56
C ALA A 107 5.10 12.42 -17.35
N PRO A 108 5.22 12.54 -18.70
CA PRO A 108 4.52 13.56 -19.46
C PRO A 108 3.04 13.25 -19.72
N LEU A 109 2.53 12.07 -19.33
CA LEU A 109 1.18 11.60 -19.68
C LEU A 109 0.13 11.92 -18.63
N ALA A 110 0.53 12.36 -17.44
CA ALA A 110 -0.38 12.77 -16.38
C ALA A 110 0.22 13.92 -15.56
N PRO A 111 -0.60 14.82 -15.00
CA PRO A 111 -0.14 15.87 -14.11
C PRO A 111 0.61 15.35 -12.87
N ARG A 112 0.30 14.16 -12.40
CA ARG A 112 0.91 13.54 -11.22
C ARG A 112 1.33 12.10 -11.53
N LEU A 113 2.63 11.85 -11.37
CA LEU A 113 3.20 10.50 -11.39
C LEU A 113 3.56 10.11 -9.95
N LEU A 114 2.92 9.06 -9.44
CA LEU A 114 3.16 8.52 -8.12
C LEU A 114 4.00 7.25 -8.23
N PHE A 115 4.88 7.02 -7.26
CA PHE A 115 5.67 5.81 -7.15
C PHE A 115 5.61 5.27 -5.71
N ARG A 116 5.09 4.04 -5.55
CA ARG A 116 5.00 3.40 -4.24
C ARG A 116 6.30 2.68 -3.92
N ALA A 117 7.14 3.38 -3.15
CA ALA A 117 8.50 2.98 -2.88
C ALA A 117 8.60 1.94 -1.76
N ASN A 118 9.43 0.94 -2.01
CA ASN A 118 10.02 0.11 -0.98
C ASN A 118 11.38 0.69 -0.59
N LEU A 119 11.45 1.28 0.59
CA LEU A 119 12.63 2.04 1.03
C LEU A 119 13.92 1.24 1.07
N THR A 120 13.86 -0.08 1.34
CA THR A 120 15.08 -0.92 1.33
C THR A 120 15.57 -1.20 -0.09
N ALA A 121 14.67 -1.43 -1.04
CA ALA A 121 15.02 -1.59 -2.44
C ALA A 121 15.51 -0.26 -3.05
N LEU A 122 14.89 0.86 -2.67
CA LEU A 122 15.31 2.20 -3.12
C LEU A 122 16.70 2.58 -2.60
N ALA A 123 17.11 2.10 -1.41
CA ALA A 123 18.44 2.32 -0.86
C ALA A 123 19.58 1.85 -1.81
N ALA A 124 19.33 0.82 -2.59
CA ALA A 124 20.27 0.29 -3.58
C ALA A 124 20.19 1.01 -4.94
N ARG A 125 19.30 1.99 -5.10
CA ARG A 125 18.99 2.67 -6.36
C ARG A 125 19.06 4.20 -6.24
N PRO A 126 20.23 4.77 -5.94
CA PRO A 126 20.40 6.23 -5.87
C PRO A 126 20.06 6.91 -7.20
N ASP A 127 20.27 6.25 -8.33
CA ASP A 127 19.89 6.68 -9.66
C ASP A 127 18.38 6.97 -9.80
N LEU A 128 17.53 6.16 -9.12
CA LEU A 128 16.09 6.42 -9.08
C LEU A 128 15.74 7.67 -8.26
N VAL A 129 16.45 7.97 -7.20
CA VAL A 129 16.22 9.20 -6.42
C VAL A 129 16.47 10.43 -7.29
N ASP A 130 17.58 10.45 -8.05
CA ASP A 130 17.89 11.53 -9.00
C ASP A 130 16.81 11.64 -10.11
N LEU A 131 16.35 10.49 -10.62
CA LEU A 131 15.28 10.44 -11.59
C LEU A 131 13.97 11.00 -11.02
N PHE A 132 13.60 10.62 -9.81
CA PHE A 132 12.38 11.09 -9.14
C PHE A 132 12.39 12.60 -8.97
N VAL A 133 13.53 13.19 -8.57
CA VAL A 133 13.70 14.66 -8.48
C VAL A 133 13.47 15.30 -9.85
N ARG A 134 14.13 14.78 -10.89
CA ARG A 134 14.04 15.32 -12.26
C ARG A 134 12.62 15.28 -12.82
N LEU A 135 11.91 14.18 -12.60
CA LEU A 135 10.54 13.97 -13.08
C LEU A 135 9.47 14.51 -12.12
N ARG A 136 9.87 15.01 -10.93
CA ARG A 136 8.95 15.44 -9.85
C ARG A 136 7.95 14.35 -9.45
N VAL A 137 8.42 13.11 -9.37
CA VAL A 137 7.61 11.97 -8.95
C VAL A 137 7.15 12.17 -7.50
N VAL A 138 5.88 11.92 -7.21
CA VAL A 138 5.40 11.83 -5.83
C VAL A 138 5.82 10.49 -5.26
N VAL A 139 6.63 10.49 -4.23
CA VAL A 139 7.10 9.26 -3.57
C VAL A 139 6.14 8.89 -2.44
N ILE A 140 5.53 7.70 -2.54
CA ILE A 140 4.69 7.14 -1.48
C ILE A 140 5.46 5.99 -0.84
N ALA A 141 6.06 6.25 0.31
CA ALA A 141 6.97 5.32 0.96
C ALA A 141 6.25 4.45 2.01
N SER A 142 6.45 3.15 1.93
CA SER A 142 5.94 2.22 2.92
C SER A 142 6.77 2.28 4.21
N PHE A 143 6.23 2.89 5.25
CA PHE A 143 6.86 3.03 6.57
C PHE A 143 5.86 2.63 7.66
N PRO A 144 5.83 1.34 8.08
CA PRO A 144 4.68 0.76 8.79
C PRO A 144 4.52 1.23 10.24
N ALA A 145 5.59 1.61 10.91
CA ALA A 145 5.56 1.99 12.33
C ALA A 145 6.72 2.93 12.68
N LEU A 146 6.60 3.63 13.80
CA LEU A 146 7.61 4.54 14.35
C LEU A 146 8.68 3.83 15.20
N ASP A 147 8.45 2.57 15.56
CA ASP A 147 9.34 1.76 16.37
C ASP A 147 9.90 0.59 15.56
N ALA A 148 11.14 0.18 15.86
CA ALA A 148 11.83 -0.90 15.18
C ALA A 148 11.11 -2.25 15.35
N ASP A 149 10.72 -2.60 16.59
CA ASP A 149 10.12 -3.91 16.89
C ASP A 149 8.87 -4.23 16.05
N PRO A 150 7.83 -3.36 16.00
CA PRO A 150 6.67 -3.64 15.16
C PRO A 150 6.97 -3.55 13.66
N ALA A 151 7.88 -2.66 13.22
CA ALA A 151 8.25 -2.54 11.82
C ALA A 151 9.01 -3.78 11.33
N ASP A 152 10.02 -4.21 12.09
CA ASP A 152 10.85 -5.37 11.77
C ASP A 152 10.06 -6.68 11.89
N ALA A 153 9.13 -6.79 12.86
CA ALA A 153 8.25 -7.96 12.97
C ALA A 153 7.30 -8.12 11.78
N GLN A 154 6.92 -7.03 11.13
CA GLN A 154 6.09 -7.07 9.91
C GLN A 154 6.89 -7.37 8.65
N ARG A 155 8.14 -6.91 8.57
CA ARG A 155 8.96 -6.93 7.36
C ARG A 155 10.15 -7.88 7.48
N ALA A 156 11.22 -7.46 8.13
CA ALA A 156 12.41 -8.24 8.47
C ALA A 156 13.29 -7.43 9.43
N PRO A 157 14.19 -8.08 10.19
CA PRO A 157 15.14 -7.38 11.06
C PRO A 157 15.99 -6.36 10.29
N GLY A 158 16.14 -5.15 10.85
CA GLY A 158 16.94 -4.06 10.30
C GLY A 158 16.25 -3.23 9.21
N VAL A 159 15.03 -3.57 8.81
CA VAL A 159 14.27 -2.81 7.79
C VAL A 159 13.91 -1.42 8.30
N PHE A 160 13.66 -1.26 9.59
CA PHE A 160 13.36 0.05 10.18
C PHE A 160 14.51 1.04 9.98
N GLU A 161 15.72 0.69 10.40
CA GLU A 161 16.90 1.55 10.27
C GLU A 161 17.26 1.83 8.81
N ALA A 162 17.20 0.82 7.94
CA ALA A 162 17.42 1.01 6.51
C ALA A 162 16.39 1.97 5.89
N SER A 163 15.12 1.89 6.34
CA SER A 163 14.07 2.80 5.89
C SER A 163 14.33 4.23 6.35
N LEU A 164 14.73 4.45 7.60
CA LEU A 164 15.11 5.78 8.11
C LEU A 164 16.29 6.38 7.32
N ALA A 165 17.29 5.58 7.01
CA ALA A 165 18.43 6.02 6.20
C ALA A 165 17.98 6.52 4.82
N THR A 166 17.09 5.76 4.15
CA THR A 166 16.56 6.12 2.83
C THR A 166 15.67 7.36 2.90
N LEU A 167 14.84 7.50 3.94
CA LEU A 167 14.04 8.72 4.14
C LEU A 167 14.93 9.98 4.32
N ARG A 168 16.08 9.85 5.02
CA ARG A 168 17.06 10.95 5.12
C ARG A 168 17.67 11.31 3.76
N VAL A 169 17.95 10.30 2.91
CA VAL A 169 18.43 10.56 1.53
C VAL A 169 17.37 11.30 0.72
N LEU A 170 16.11 10.88 0.79
CA LEU A 170 14.99 11.58 0.13
C LEU A 170 14.85 13.02 0.63
N ASN A 171 14.94 13.25 1.95
CA ASN A 171 14.90 14.61 2.52
C ASN A 171 16.10 15.45 2.08
N ALA A 172 17.29 14.87 1.97
CA ALA A 172 18.47 15.56 1.45
C ALA A 172 18.30 15.99 -0.01
N ALA A 173 17.59 15.18 -0.81
CA ALA A 173 17.21 15.50 -2.19
C ALA A 173 16.05 16.51 -2.31
N GLY A 174 15.44 16.93 -1.18
CA GLY A 174 14.38 17.92 -1.12
C GLY A 174 12.97 17.37 -0.89
N TYR A 175 12.78 16.07 -0.89
CA TYR A 175 11.48 15.44 -0.64
C TYR A 175 10.96 15.73 0.77
N GLY A 176 9.65 15.95 0.89
CA GLY A 176 9.01 16.22 2.19
C GLY A 176 9.35 17.57 2.80
N ARG A 177 10.09 18.44 2.09
CA ARG A 177 10.47 19.77 2.57
C ARG A 177 9.53 20.85 2.07
N VAL A 178 9.19 21.77 2.94
CA VAL A 178 8.34 22.92 2.59
C VAL A 178 8.98 23.72 1.46
N GLY A 179 8.21 24.03 0.43
CA GLY A 179 8.63 24.86 -0.70
C GLY A 179 9.48 24.16 -1.77
N SER A 180 9.87 22.89 -1.60
CA SER A 180 10.62 22.14 -2.63
C SER A 180 9.74 21.72 -3.80
N GLY A 181 8.45 21.49 -3.54
CA GLY A 181 7.51 20.91 -4.49
C GLY A 181 7.79 19.43 -4.81
N LEU A 182 8.61 18.74 -3.98
CA LEU A 182 8.86 17.30 -4.05
C LEU A 182 8.10 16.63 -2.90
N GLU A 183 7.03 15.90 -3.27
CA GLU A 183 6.12 15.29 -2.29
C GLU A 183 6.62 13.92 -1.84
N LEU A 184 6.71 13.75 -0.52
CA LEU A 184 6.98 12.48 0.16
C LEU A 184 5.80 12.16 1.07
N ASP A 185 5.07 11.13 0.74
CA ASP A 185 3.99 10.62 1.58
C ASP A 185 4.40 9.28 2.21
N LEU A 186 3.90 9.02 3.41
CA LEU A 186 4.15 7.75 4.10
C LEU A 186 2.87 6.90 4.13
N VAL A 187 3.05 5.59 4.08
CA VAL A 187 1.99 4.62 4.31
C VAL A 187 2.35 3.77 5.52
N ALA A 188 1.48 3.80 6.53
CA ALA A 188 1.57 2.97 7.72
C ALA A 188 0.46 1.92 7.76
N ASN A 189 0.81 0.74 8.23
CA ASN A 189 -0.13 -0.35 8.45
C ASN A 189 -0.02 -0.83 9.90
N PRO A 190 -1.12 -0.94 10.66
CA PRO A 190 -1.08 -1.46 12.02
C PRO A 190 -0.52 -2.88 12.08
N SER A 191 0.10 -3.21 13.19
CA SER A 191 0.63 -4.56 13.40
C SER A 191 -0.47 -5.56 13.70
N GLY A 192 -0.34 -6.76 13.15
CA GLY A 192 -1.23 -7.88 13.45
C GLY A 192 -2.69 -7.60 13.08
N THR A 193 -3.59 -7.82 14.05
CA THR A 193 -5.04 -7.67 13.88
C THR A 193 -5.57 -6.30 14.28
N LEU A 194 -4.70 -5.34 14.58
CA LEU A 194 -5.13 -3.99 14.93
C LEU A 194 -5.68 -3.27 13.69
N LEU A 195 -6.69 -2.44 13.91
CA LEU A 195 -7.18 -1.50 12.90
C LEU A 195 -6.44 -0.16 13.03
N PRO A 196 -6.40 0.64 11.94
CA PRO A 196 -5.82 1.97 12.00
C PRO A 196 -6.44 2.82 13.10
N PRO A 197 -5.64 3.60 13.83
CA PRO A 197 -6.14 4.63 14.74
C PRO A 197 -6.78 5.80 13.97
N ASP A 198 -7.16 6.85 14.69
CA ASP A 198 -7.59 8.09 14.04
C ASP A 198 -6.49 8.63 13.14
N GLN A 199 -6.85 8.90 11.89
CA GLN A 199 -5.91 9.30 10.83
C GLN A 199 -5.16 10.59 11.17
N SER A 200 -5.88 11.60 11.68
CA SER A 200 -5.27 12.91 11.96
C SER A 200 -4.33 12.85 13.16
N ALA A 201 -4.75 12.16 14.22
CA ALA A 201 -3.92 11.99 15.41
C ALA A 201 -2.65 11.19 15.11
N GLU A 202 -2.74 10.17 14.26
CA GLU A 202 -1.58 9.36 13.89
C GLU A 202 -0.62 10.14 12.97
N GLU A 203 -1.14 10.91 12.02
CA GLU A 203 -0.31 11.78 11.17
C GLU A 203 0.45 12.81 12.00
N GLU A 204 -0.21 13.48 12.96
CA GLU A 204 0.44 14.41 13.89
C GLU A 204 1.52 13.73 14.74
N ARG A 205 1.27 12.49 15.18
CA ARG A 205 2.24 11.69 15.93
C ARG A 205 3.47 11.39 15.08
N PHE A 206 3.28 10.92 13.85
CA PHE A 206 4.38 10.62 12.93
C PHE A 206 5.20 11.87 12.59
N HIS A 207 4.55 13.00 12.31
CA HIS A 207 5.25 14.27 12.06
C HIS A 207 6.11 14.67 13.25
N ARG A 208 5.56 14.66 14.45
CA ARG A 208 6.27 15.04 15.66
C ARG A 208 7.46 14.12 15.95
N GLU A 209 7.24 12.81 15.93
CA GLU A 209 8.26 11.84 16.34
C GLU A 209 9.37 11.71 15.29
N LEU A 210 9.06 11.62 14.00
CA LEU A 210 10.07 11.55 12.93
C LEU A 210 10.92 12.83 12.86
N ALA A 211 10.31 14.00 13.06
CA ALA A 211 11.07 15.25 13.08
C ALA A 211 11.96 15.36 14.32
N ALA A 212 11.41 15.07 15.52
CA ALA A 212 12.14 15.27 16.77
C ALA A 212 13.27 14.25 16.98
N VAL A 213 13.03 12.97 16.63
CA VAL A 213 13.99 11.88 16.90
C VAL A 213 14.94 11.65 15.73
N HIS A 214 14.44 11.76 14.50
CA HIS A 214 15.20 11.35 13.30
C HIS A 214 15.53 12.49 12.34
N GLY A 215 14.98 13.70 12.56
CA GLY A 215 15.16 14.85 11.68
C GLY A 215 14.52 14.66 10.30
N ILE A 216 13.52 13.78 10.19
CA ILE A 216 12.84 13.42 8.95
C ILE A 216 11.53 14.21 8.85
N THR A 217 11.27 14.74 7.64
CA THR A 217 10.03 15.42 7.29
C THR A 217 9.35 14.73 6.11
N PHE A 218 8.02 14.76 6.08
CA PHE A 218 7.20 14.21 5.00
C PHE A 218 5.95 15.09 4.81
N ASN A 219 5.12 14.82 3.80
CA ASN A 219 3.94 15.63 3.50
C ASN A 219 2.68 15.06 4.15
N ARG A 220 2.34 13.79 3.90
CA ARG A 220 1.11 13.16 4.39
C ARG A 220 1.40 11.75 4.90
N LEU A 221 0.58 11.30 5.85
CA LEU A 221 0.50 9.91 6.26
C LEU A 221 -0.81 9.30 5.76
N TYR A 222 -0.76 8.09 5.27
CA TYR A 222 -1.93 7.25 5.03
C TYR A 222 -1.87 6.03 5.95
N THR A 223 -2.86 5.88 6.83
CA THR A 223 -2.98 4.68 7.66
C THR A 223 -4.00 3.73 7.02
N LEU A 224 -3.55 2.54 6.66
CA LEU A 224 -4.36 1.57 5.93
C LEU A 224 -4.55 0.30 6.76
N ALA A 225 -5.80 -0.15 6.90
CA ALA A 225 -6.06 -1.49 7.44
C ALA A 225 -5.41 -2.55 6.56
N ASN A 226 -4.87 -3.59 7.18
CA ASN A 226 -4.33 -4.71 6.44
C ASN A 226 -5.45 -5.47 5.71
N VAL A 227 -5.31 -5.66 4.41
CA VAL A 227 -6.29 -6.41 3.61
C VAL A 227 -6.11 -7.91 3.86
N PRO A 228 -7.16 -8.67 4.25
CA PRO A 228 -7.06 -10.09 4.58
C PRO A 228 -6.95 -10.95 3.32
N LEU A 229 -5.88 -10.74 2.55
CA LEU A 229 -5.50 -11.46 1.34
C LEU A 229 -4.03 -11.93 1.43
N GLY A 230 -3.62 -12.79 0.50
CA GLY A 230 -2.23 -13.25 0.38
C GLY A 230 -1.68 -13.85 1.68
N ARG A 231 -0.42 -13.49 2.02
CA ARG A 231 0.24 -13.98 3.24
C ARG A 231 -0.46 -13.55 4.52
N PHE A 232 -1.04 -12.36 4.54
CA PHE A 232 -1.75 -11.90 5.73
C PHE A 232 -2.98 -12.76 6.04
N ARG A 233 -3.78 -13.12 5.02
CA ARG A 233 -4.89 -14.05 5.18
C ARG A 233 -4.44 -15.41 5.71
N SER A 234 -3.36 -15.95 5.13
CA SER A 234 -2.81 -17.25 5.56
C SER A 234 -2.38 -17.22 7.02
N TRP A 235 -1.74 -16.13 7.45
CA TRP A 235 -1.36 -15.92 8.85
C TRP A 235 -2.58 -15.81 9.76
N LEU A 236 -3.58 -15.01 9.40
CA LEU A 236 -4.84 -14.88 10.17
C LEU A 236 -5.53 -16.23 10.35
N ALA A 237 -5.61 -17.03 9.27
CA ALA A 237 -6.24 -18.34 9.31
C ALA A 237 -5.47 -19.32 10.21
N SER A 238 -4.13 -19.38 10.07
CA SER A 238 -3.29 -20.30 10.86
C SER A 238 -3.22 -19.92 12.33
N SER A 239 -3.39 -18.65 12.67
CA SER A 239 -3.40 -18.15 14.06
C SER A 239 -4.80 -18.09 14.68
N GLY A 240 -5.86 -18.46 13.93
CA GLY A 240 -7.25 -18.48 14.43
C GLY A 240 -7.91 -17.10 14.51
N HIS A 241 -7.31 -16.06 13.92
CA HIS A 241 -7.81 -14.68 14.02
C HIS A 241 -8.61 -14.19 12.80
N LEU A 242 -8.78 -15.02 11.76
CA LEU A 242 -9.39 -14.58 10.51
C LEU A 242 -10.83 -14.08 10.68
N GLU A 243 -11.65 -14.84 11.39
CA GLU A 243 -13.07 -14.50 11.56
C GLU A 243 -13.23 -13.23 12.40
N ASP A 244 -12.51 -13.12 13.51
CA ASP A 244 -12.56 -11.93 14.38
C ASP A 244 -12.07 -10.68 13.63
N TYR A 245 -11.03 -10.80 12.82
CA TYR A 245 -10.51 -9.68 12.01
C TYR A 245 -11.52 -9.24 10.93
N LEU A 246 -12.16 -10.18 10.24
CA LEU A 246 -13.21 -9.87 9.27
C LEU A 246 -14.42 -9.17 9.93
N GLN A 247 -14.79 -9.59 11.14
CA GLN A 247 -15.85 -8.93 11.90
C GLN A 247 -15.47 -7.51 12.32
N GLN A 248 -14.22 -7.28 12.75
CA GLN A 248 -13.73 -5.93 13.07
C GLN A 248 -13.77 -5.02 11.84
N LEU A 249 -13.30 -5.50 10.68
CA LEU A 249 -13.37 -4.74 9.42
C LEU A 249 -14.81 -4.39 9.05
N ALA A 250 -15.73 -5.36 9.12
CA ALA A 250 -17.13 -5.15 8.83
C ALA A 250 -17.79 -4.14 9.80
N GLY A 251 -17.43 -4.24 11.10
CA GLY A 251 -17.91 -3.31 12.14
C GLY A 251 -17.35 -1.90 12.01
N SER A 252 -16.25 -1.72 11.30
CA SER A 252 -15.61 -0.42 11.03
C SER A 252 -16.10 0.23 9.73
N PHE A 253 -17.12 -0.33 9.08
CA PHE A 253 -17.67 0.24 7.87
C PHE A 253 -18.18 1.66 8.10
N ASN A 254 -17.66 2.60 7.31
CA ASN A 254 -18.09 4.00 7.34
C ASN A 254 -18.90 4.34 6.08
N PRO A 255 -20.24 4.53 6.22
CA PRO A 255 -21.10 4.89 5.08
C PRO A 255 -20.66 6.17 4.37
N CYS A 256 -20.16 7.16 5.12
CA CYS A 256 -19.73 8.45 4.57
C CYS A 256 -18.47 8.35 3.70
N ALA A 257 -17.70 7.23 3.79
CA ALA A 257 -16.49 7.03 3.00
C ALA A 257 -16.78 6.48 1.59
N VAL A 258 -17.99 5.99 1.32
CA VAL A 258 -18.31 5.28 0.06
C VAL A 258 -18.10 6.16 -1.17
N ASP A 259 -18.43 7.44 -1.09
CA ASP A 259 -18.22 8.37 -2.20
C ASP A 259 -16.73 8.68 -2.47
N GLY A 260 -15.86 8.47 -1.51
CA GLY A 260 -14.41 8.65 -1.61
C GLY A 260 -13.64 7.37 -1.95
N LEU A 261 -14.30 6.24 -2.20
CA LEU A 261 -13.59 4.99 -2.50
C LEU A 261 -12.80 5.07 -3.80
N MET A 262 -11.52 4.70 -3.74
CA MET A 262 -10.58 4.78 -4.87
C MET A 262 -11.04 3.97 -6.09
N CYS A 263 -11.68 2.82 -5.88
CA CYS A 263 -12.17 1.97 -6.96
C CYS A 263 -13.24 2.64 -7.85
N ARG A 264 -13.82 3.75 -7.42
CA ARG A 264 -14.81 4.48 -8.24
C ARG A 264 -14.20 5.21 -9.43
N ASN A 265 -12.95 5.64 -9.33
CA ASN A 265 -12.27 6.45 -10.35
C ASN A 265 -10.90 5.91 -10.76
N LEU A 266 -10.55 4.70 -10.34
CA LEU A 266 -9.28 4.07 -10.62
C LEU A 266 -9.48 2.87 -11.57
N VAL A 267 -8.60 2.70 -12.54
CA VAL A 267 -8.39 1.46 -13.27
C VAL A 267 -6.99 0.94 -12.95
N SER A 268 -6.87 -0.35 -12.65
CA SER A 268 -5.60 -0.99 -12.35
C SER A 268 -5.16 -1.89 -13.50
N VAL A 269 -3.89 -1.80 -13.88
CA VAL A 269 -3.24 -2.71 -14.84
C VAL A 269 -2.29 -3.60 -14.08
N ALA A 270 -2.43 -4.92 -14.23
CA ALA A 270 -1.50 -5.89 -13.66
C ALA A 270 -0.24 -6.04 -14.54
N TRP A 271 0.77 -6.70 -13.99
CA TRP A 271 2.07 -6.94 -14.64
C TRP A 271 1.96 -7.68 -15.99
N ASP A 272 0.93 -8.46 -16.18
CA ASP A 272 0.62 -9.21 -17.42
C ASP A 272 -0.27 -8.43 -18.40
N GLY A 273 -0.66 -7.19 -18.06
CA GLY A 273 -1.49 -6.32 -18.87
C GLY A 273 -3.00 -6.47 -18.65
N MET A 274 -3.43 -7.35 -17.74
CA MET A 274 -4.85 -7.47 -17.39
C MET A 274 -5.36 -6.22 -16.66
N LEU A 275 -6.57 -5.79 -17.01
CA LEU A 275 -7.23 -4.63 -16.40
C LEU A 275 -8.19 -5.07 -15.29
N TYR A 276 -8.21 -4.30 -14.22
CA TYR A 276 -9.11 -4.47 -13.09
C TYR A 276 -9.70 -3.11 -12.67
N ASP A 277 -10.92 -3.15 -12.14
CA ASP A 277 -11.61 -1.99 -11.57
C ASP A 277 -12.17 -2.26 -10.16
#